data_ac2abea9dfecb7e4ea413271bcd0b6a6
#
_entry.id   ac2abea9dfecb7e4ea413271bcd0b6a6
#
_cell.length_a   1.000
_cell.length_b   1.000
_cell.length_c   1.000
_cell.angle_alpha   90.00
_cell.angle_beta   90.00
_cell.angle_gamma   90.00
#
_symmetry.space_group_name_H-M   'P 1'
#
loop_
_entity.id
_entity.type
_entity.pdbx_description
1 polymer ?
#
loop_
_entity_poly.entity_id
_entity_poly.type
_entity_poly.pdbx_seq_one_letter_code
_entity_poly.pdbx_strand_id
1 'polypeptide(L)'
;PDEEAERLYIGTASFVDAEQNFLVYDWRAPISSVYYNGTLGQVQYQTPAGQQTTELIKKRQFQINHGQIKNMFDTNETVGDEILQAVLGEQNDAYMQNIVATIQKEQNDIIRDTTSDLLVVQGVAGSGKTSAILQRIAFLLYHSRASLEADQMVLFSPNRLFSHYISEVLPSLGERNMRQVTLAEFLSARFQGLTVESLFERYESDRQREQLTPAIRDFQESADFMRQVDQYCHQLPADQLRFTNIVFNGEIFFAKEVITKIAT
;
A
#
# COMPACT_ATOMS: atom_id res chain seq x y z
N PRO A 1 -43.36 -17.03 4.49
CA PRO A 1 -42.28 -17.50 5.32
C PRO A 1 -41.46 -16.28 5.66
N ASP A 2 -41.49 -15.91 6.94
CA ASP A 2 -40.69 -14.81 7.48
C ASP A 2 -39.24 -15.24 7.36
N GLU A 3 -38.53 -14.65 6.40
CA GLU A 3 -37.08 -14.79 6.30
C GLU A 3 -36.52 -14.08 7.54
N GLU A 4 -36.01 -14.88 8.49
CA GLU A 4 -35.34 -14.33 9.68
C GLU A 4 -34.13 -13.52 9.21
N ALA A 5 -34.08 -12.25 9.64
CA ALA A 5 -32.98 -11.35 9.32
C ALA A 5 -31.66 -11.91 9.87
N GLU A 6 -30.71 -12.18 8.99
CA GLU A 6 -29.38 -12.64 9.37
C GLU A 6 -28.56 -11.50 9.97
N ARG A 7 -27.80 -11.81 11.03
CA ARG A 7 -26.90 -10.87 11.69
C ARG A 7 -25.47 -11.17 11.31
N LEU A 8 -24.83 -10.21 10.63
CA LEU A 8 -23.43 -10.31 10.27
C LEU A 8 -22.60 -9.39 11.17
N TYR A 9 -21.61 -9.96 11.85
CA TYR A 9 -20.64 -9.20 12.62
C TYR A 9 -19.35 -9.07 11.81
N ILE A 10 -18.84 -7.85 11.73
CA ILE A 10 -17.63 -7.52 10.97
C ILE A 10 -16.58 -7.02 11.96
N GLY A 11 -15.36 -7.55 11.85
CA GLY A 11 -14.24 -7.20 12.71
C GLY A 11 -12.93 -7.11 11.96
N THR A 12 -11.84 -6.88 12.69
CA THR A 12 -10.47 -6.80 12.15
C THR A 12 -9.94 -8.13 11.66
N ALA A 13 -10.52 -9.24 12.10
CA ALA A 13 -10.19 -10.59 11.66
C ALA A 13 -11.43 -11.48 11.74
N SER A 14 -11.43 -12.58 11.00
CA SER A 14 -12.49 -13.60 11.10
C SER A 14 -12.38 -14.35 12.42
N PHE A 15 -13.54 -14.68 12.98
CA PHE A 15 -13.65 -15.57 14.11
C PHE A 15 -14.69 -16.65 13.80
N VAL A 16 -14.32 -17.91 13.98
CA VAL A 16 -15.15 -19.08 13.73
C VAL A 16 -15.31 -19.92 14.99
N ASP A 17 -16.44 -20.58 15.14
CA ASP A 17 -16.67 -21.54 16.23
C ASP A 17 -16.02 -22.91 15.93
N ALA A 18 -16.24 -23.87 16.83
CA ALA A 18 -15.71 -25.23 16.68
C ALA A 18 -16.34 -25.97 15.48
N GLU A 19 -17.56 -25.61 15.11
CA GLU A 19 -18.34 -26.19 14.01
C GLU A 19 -18.05 -25.50 12.66
N GLN A 20 -17.06 -24.57 12.59
CA GLN A 20 -16.67 -23.80 11.41
C GLN A 20 -17.69 -22.72 10.97
N ASN A 21 -18.64 -22.33 11.83
CA ASN A 21 -19.53 -21.22 11.53
C ASN A 21 -18.83 -19.89 11.78
N PHE A 22 -18.99 -18.94 10.87
CA PHE A 22 -18.45 -17.59 11.03
C PHE A 22 -19.27 -16.80 12.05
N LEU A 23 -18.65 -16.51 13.20
CA LEU A 23 -19.21 -15.60 14.21
C LEU A 23 -18.87 -14.14 13.92
N VAL A 24 -17.67 -13.89 13.35
CA VAL A 24 -17.24 -12.58 12.92
C VAL A 24 -16.56 -12.72 11.55
N TYR A 25 -16.93 -11.87 10.61
CA TYR A 25 -16.31 -11.79 9.29
C TYR A 25 -15.19 -10.76 9.31
N ASP A 26 -14.08 -11.07 8.64
CA ASP A 26 -13.01 -10.12 8.39
C ASP A 26 -13.54 -8.94 7.58
N TRP A 27 -13.13 -7.74 7.92
CA TRP A 27 -13.54 -6.51 7.21
C TRP A 27 -13.16 -6.53 5.71
N ARG A 28 -12.14 -7.30 5.34
CA ARG A 28 -11.65 -7.49 3.97
C ARG A 28 -12.50 -8.49 3.16
N ALA A 29 -13.28 -9.30 3.82
CA ALA A 29 -14.13 -10.29 3.15
C ALA A 29 -15.13 -9.60 2.19
N PRO A 30 -15.49 -10.23 1.06
CA PRO A 30 -16.41 -9.66 0.08
C PRO A 30 -17.75 -9.24 0.70
N ILE A 31 -18.33 -10.06 1.57
CA ILE A 31 -19.61 -9.76 2.24
C ILE A 31 -19.53 -8.51 3.12
N SER A 32 -18.36 -8.23 3.69
CA SER A 32 -18.16 -7.04 4.53
C SER A 32 -18.28 -5.73 3.77
N SER A 33 -18.21 -5.76 2.43
CA SER A 33 -18.43 -4.58 1.59
C SER A 33 -19.83 -3.98 1.74
N VAL A 34 -20.82 -4.79 2.11
CA VAL A 34 -22.20 -4.37 2.38
C VAL A 34 -22.24 -3.28 3.45
N TYR A 35 -21.42 -3.40 4.47
CA TYR A 35 -21.36 -2.39 5.52
C TYR A 35 -20.82 -1.05 5.01
N TYR A 36 -19.80 -1.07 4.17
CA TYR A 36 -19.09 0.14 3.73
C TYR A 36 -19.76 0.84 2.54
N ASN A 37 -20.27 0.07 1.58
CA ASN A 37 -20.84 0.59 0.33
C ASN A 37 -22.37 0.73 0.37
N GLY A 38 -23.04 -0.07 1.23
CA GLY A 38 -24.49 -0.10 1.29
C GLY A 38 -25.07 1.04 2.13
N THR A 39 -26.17 1.63 1.66
CA THR A 39 -27.15 2.34 2.48
C THR A 39 -28.24 1.36 2.91
N LEU A 40 -29.09 1.71 3.88
CA LEU A 40 -30.24 0.87 4.23
C LEU A 40 -31.11 0.62 2.99
N GLY A 41 -31.65 -0.58 2.86
CA GLY A 41 -32.41 -1.06 1.71
C GLY A 41 -31.63 -2.05 0.86
N GLN A 42 -31.91 -2.12 -0.43
CA GLN A 42 -31.26 -3.08 -1.33
C GLN A 42 -29.78 -2.76 -1.52
N VAL A 43 -28.93 -3.76 -1.26
CA VAL A 43 -27.48 -3.68 -1.41
C VAL A 43 -26.96 -4.89 -2.20
N GLN A 44 -25.85 -4.69 -2.89
CA GLN A 44 -25.19 -5.71 -3.69
C GLN A 44 -23.77 -5.94 -3.19
N TYR A 45 -23.34 -7.19 -3.21
CA TYR A 45 -21.96 -7.57 -2.89
C TYR A 45 -21.50 -8.72 -3.76
N GLN A 46 -20.21 -8.79 -3.98
CA GLN A 46 -19.60 -9.83 -4.80
C GLN A 46 -19.29 -11.06 -3.95
N THR A 47 -19.62 -12.26 -4.47
CA THR A 47 -19.21 -13.54 -3.91
C THR A 47 -18.47 -14.36 -4.95
N PRO A 48 -17.80 -15.46 -4.56
CA PRO A 48 -17.20 -16.37 -5.55
C PRO A 48 -18.22 -16.96 -6.55
N ALA A 49 -19.49 -17.05 -6.14
CA ALA A 49 -20.59 -17.54 -6.99
C ALA A 49 -21.23 -16.45 -7.86
N GLY A 50 -20.74 -15.20 -7.79
CA GLY A 50 -21.24 -14.05 -8.53
C GLY A 50 -21.80 -12.95 -7.61
N GLN A 51 -22.45 -11.98 -8.24
CA GLN A 51 -23.06 -10.85 -7.54
C GLN A 51 -24.34 -11.30 -6.83
N GLN A 52 -24.44 -10.95 -5.54
CA GLN A 52 -25.62 -11.21 -4.70
C GLN A 52 -26.28 -9.89 -4.33
N THR A 53 -27.61 -9.94 -4.21
CA THR A 53 -28.43 -8.82 -3.76
C THR A 53 -29.13 -9.21 -2.45
N THR A 54 -29.08 -8.34 -1.46
CA THR A 54 -29.77 -8.53 -0.19
C THR A 54 -30.35 -7.20 0.30
N GLU A 55 -31.20 -7.25 1.34
CA GLU A 55 -31.75 -6.06 1.97
C GLU A 55 -31.00 -5.78 3.27
N LEU A 56 -30.36 -4.62 3.36
CA LEU A 56 -29.71 -4.14 4.56
C LEU A 56 -30.73 -3.41 5.44
N ILE A 57 -31.21 -4.08 6.48
CA ILE A 57 -32.25 -3.56 7.35
C ILE A 57 -31.66 -2.61 8.40
N LYS A 58 -30.45 -2.90 8.87
CA LYS A 58 -29.84 -2.17 9.98
C LYS A 58 -28.33 -2.24 9.93
N LYS A 59 -27.68 -1.12 10.22
CA LYS A 59 -26.25 -1.03 10.51
C LYS A 59 -26.05 -0.64 11.97
N ARG A 60 -25.18 -1.34 12.67
CA ARG A 60 -24.83 -1.04 14.04
C ARG A 60 -23.33 -1.08 14.24
N GLN A 61 -22.80 -0.08 14.87
CA GLN A 61 -21.40 0.02 15.22
C GLN A 61 -21.21 -0.12 16.73
N PHE A 62 -20.16 -0.85 17.12
CA PHE A 62 -19.80 -1.07 18.52
C PHE A 62 -18.39 -0.52 18.76
N GLN A 63 -18.25 0.21 19.85
CA GLN A 63 -16.94 0.53 20.41
C GLN A 63 -16.68 -0.41 21.58
N ILE A 64 -15.70 -1.32 21.40
CA ILE A 64 -15.38 -2.35 22.39
C ILE A 64 -13.98 -2.05 22.94
N ASN A 65 -13.87 -1.99 24.26
CA ASN A 65 -12.60 -1.81 24.95
C ASN A 65 -12.47 -2.87 26.06
N HIS A 66 -11.35 -3.63 26.03
CA HIS A 66 -11.09 -4.73 26.98
C HIS A 66 -12.27 -5.70 27.11
N GLY A 67 -12.89 -6.08 26.00
CA GLY A 67 -14.02 -7.03 25.98
C GLY A 67 -15.36 -6.43 26.46
N GLN A 68 -15.42 -5.14 26.74
CA GLN A 68 -16.65 -4.44 27.15
C GLN A 68 -17.13 -3.48 26.07
N ILE A 69 -18.42 -3.52 25.77
CA ILE A 69 -19.05 -2.54 24.89
C ILE A 69 -19.11 -1.21 25.64
N LYS A 70 -18.39 -0.21 25.14
CA LYS A 70 -18.37 1.16 25.69
C LYS A 70 -19.46 2.03 25.05
N ASN A 71 -19.60 1.93 23.72
CA ASN A 71 -20.61 2.63 22.97
C ASN A 71 -21.21 1.73 21.90
N MET A 72 -22.44 2.06 21.49
CA MET A 72 -23.16 1.38 20.44
C MET A 72 -24.00 2.41 19.68
N PHE A 73 -23.85 2.44 18.37
CA PHE A 73 -24.53 3.41 17.51
C PHE A 73 -25.24 2.68 16.38
N ASP A 74 -26.50 3.03 16.15
CA ASP A 74 -27.21 2.65 14.94
C ASP A 74 -26.98 3.77 13.90
N THR A 75 -26.52 3.41 12.71
CA THR A 75 -26.22 4.37 11.65
C THR A 75 -27.06 4.05 10.43
N ASN A 76 -27.74 5.06 9.89
CA ASN A 76 -28.55 4.94 8.67
C ASN A 76 -27.73 5.34 7.44
N GLU A 77 -26.61 6.04 7.64
CA GLU A 77 -25.72 6.51 6.59
C GLU A 77 -24.29 6.00 6.80
N THR A 78 -23.48 6.09 5.77
CA THR A 78 -22.05 5.89 5.85
C THR A 78 -21.49 6.82 6.92
N VAL A 79 -20.81 6.27 7.90
CA VAL A 79 -20.26 6.86 9.12
C VAL A 79 -20.10 8.38 9.03
N GLY A 80 -20.99 9.10 9.70
CA GLY A 80 -20.93 10.55 9.76
C GLY A 80 -19.89 11.06 10.75
N ASP A 81 -19.59 12.34 10.66
CA ASP A 81 -18.61 13.10 11.43
C ASP A 81 -18.70 12.97 12.97
N GLU A 82 -19.85 12.54 13.51
CA GLU A 82 -20.09 12.44 14.96
C GLU A 82 -19.23 11.35 15.63
N ILE A 83 -19.05 10.20 14.97
CA ILE A 83 -18.18 9.12 15.50
C ILE A 83 -16.71 9.53 15.37
N LEU A 84 -16.37 10.18 14.27
CA LEU A 84 -15.02 10.72 14.04
C LEU A 84 -14.68 11.77 15.10
N GLN A 85 -15.61 12.64 15.48
CA GLN A 85 -15.43 13.64 16.52
C GLN A 85 -15.29 13.04 17.93
N ALA A 86 -16.08 11.98 18.25
CA ALA A 86 -15.95 11.26 19.51
C ALA A 86 -14.60 10.54 19.64
N VAL A 87 -14.07 10.01 18.52
CA VAL A 87 -12.78 9.31 18.46
C VAL A 87 -11.61 10.28 18.49
N LEU A 88 -11.71 11.47 17.91
CA LEU A 88 -10.69 12.51 17.95
C LEU A 88 -10.48 13.11 19.35
N GLY A 89 -11.45 12.93 20.25
CA GLY A 89 -11.37 13.41 21.65
C GLY A 89 -10.61 12.51 22.62
N GLU A 90 -10.28 11.25 22.26
CA GLU A 90 -9.59 10.29 23.11
C GLU A 90 -8.25 9.84 22.50
N GLN A 91 -7.17 9.90 23.30
CA GLN A 91 -5.77 9.78 22.85
C GLN A 91 -5.32 8.41 22.26
N ASN A 92 -4.66 8.51 21.15
CA ASN A 92 -3.54 7.80 20.51
C ASN A 92 -3.59 6.30 20.14
N ASP A 93 -3.94 5.33 20.96
CA ASP A 93 -3.85 3.90 20.56
C ASP A 93 -5.19 3.33 20.04
N ALA A 94 -6.30 3.91 20.42
CA ALA A 94 -7.63 3.62 19.87
C ALA A 94 -7.79 4.10 18.42
N TYR A 95 -6.91 4.97 17.93
CA TYR A 95 -7.03 5.69 16.67
C TYR A 95 -7.01 4.76 15.45
N MET A 96 -6.11 3.78 15.43
CA MET A 96 -5.99 2.87 14.28
C MET A 96 -7.00 1.74 14.28
N GLN A 97 -7.40 1.23 15.43
CA GLN A 97 -8.48 0.24 15.52
C GLN A 97 -9.82 0.80 15.03
N ASN A 98 -10.02 2.11 15.15
CA ASN A 98 -11.20 2.80 14.67
C ASN A 98 -11.16 3.17 13.18
N ILE A 99 -9.99 3.19 12.53
CA ILE A 99 -9.89 3.46 11.08
C ILE A 99 -10.69 2.43 10.28
N VAL A 100 -10.62 1.16 10.63
CA VAL A 100 -11.41 0.10 9.98
C VAL A 100 -12.91 0.36 10.13
N ALA A 101 -13.34 0.86 11.28
CA ALA A 101 -14.75 1.16 11.56
C ALA A 101 -15.25 2.44 10.89
N THR A 102 -14.37 3.36 10.52
CA THR A 102 -14.70 4.68 9.96
C THR A 102 -14.37 4.84 8.47
N ILE A 103 -14.12 3.75 7.75
CA ILE A 103 -13.89 3.80 6.29
C ILE A 103 -15.11 4.43 5.61
N GLN A 104 -14.89 5.56 4.95
CA GLN A 104 -15.91 6.18 4.12
C GLN A 104 -16.06 5.41 2.79
N LYS A 105 -17.23 5.54 2.15
CA LYS A 105 -17.51 4.84 0.89
C LYS A 105 -16.42 5.08 -0.17
N GLU A 106 -16.01 6.33 -0.36
CA GLU A 106 -14.96 6.70 -1.32
C GLU A 106 -13.62 6.03 -1.01
N GLN A 107 -13.25 5.95 0.28
CA GLN A 107 -12.05 5.23 0.70
C GLN A 107 -12.19 3.73 0.45
N ASN A 108 -13.38 3.17 0.69
CA ASN A 108 -13.62 1.75 0.44
C ASN A 108 -13.54 1.39 -1.05
N ASP A 109 -13.99 2.26 -1.94
CA ASP A 109 -13.84 2.07 -3.39
C ASP A 109 -12.35 2.04 -3.79
N ILE A 110 -11.53 2.92 -3.22
CA ILE A 110 -10.06 2.93 -3.39
C ILE A 110 -9.44 1.64 -2.86
N ILE A 111 -9.84 1.22 -1.65
CA ILE A 111 -9.28 0.04 -0.97
C ILE A 111 -9.56 -1.24 -1.75
N ARG A 112 -10.76 -1.38 -2.30
CA ARG A 112 -11.23 -2.61 -2.94
C ARG A 112 -11.06 -2.65 -4.45
N ASP A 113 -10.51 -1.62 -5.07
CA ASP A 113 -10.21 -1.66 -6.50
C ASP A 113 -9.10 -2.69 -6.78
N THR A 114 -9.45 -3.73 -7.52
CA THR A 114 -8.54 -4.81 -7.96
C THR A 114 -8.27 -4.79 -9.44
N THR A 115 -8.79 -3.81 -10.17
CA THR A 115 -8.79 -3.76 -11.63
C THR A 115 -7.83 -2.74 -12.22
N SER A 116 -7.48 -1.70 -11.43
CA SER A 116 -6.61 -0.63 -11.92
C SER A 116 -5.14 -1.02 -11.87
N ASP A 117 -4.44 -0.96 -13.00
CA ASP A 117 -2.99 -1.12 -13.08
C ASP A 117 -2.25 0.05 -12.43
N LEU A 118 -2.83 1.24 -12.50
CA LEU A 118 -2.31 2.46 -11.88
C LEU A 118 -3.45 3.19 -11.14
N LEU A 119 -3.26 3.40 -9.84
CA LEU A 119 -4.19 4.15 -9.01
C LEU A 119 -3.51 5.38 -8.41
N VAL A 120 -4.05 6.56 -8.68
CA VAL A 120 -3.58 7.82 -8.11
C VAL A 120 -4.59 8.31 -7.07
N VAL A 121 -4.18 8.40 -5.81
CA VAL A 121 -5.01 8.87 -4.70
C VAL A 121 -4.64 10.30 -4.34
N GLN A 122 -5.54 11.24 -4.63
CA GLN A 122 -5.36 12.66 -4.38
C GLN A 122 -6.32 13.16 -3.31
N GLY A 123 -5.91 14.14 -2.53
CA GLY A 123 -6.74 14.77 -1.50
C GLY A 123 -5.92 15.72 -0.63
N VAL A 124 -6.62 16.53 0.16
CA VAL A 124 -6.00 17.49 1.09
C VAL A 124 -5.22 16.79 2.22
N ALA A 125 -4.39 17.52 2.93
CA ALA A 125 -3.73 16.99 4.13
C ALA A 125 -4.79 16.56 5.16
N GLY A 126 -4.59 15.40 5.80
CA GLY A 126 -5.54 14.86 6.78
C GLY A 126 -6.74 14.10 6.19
N SER A 127 -6.90 14.02 4.86
CA SER A 127 -8.04 13.31 4.21
C SER A 127 -7.99 11.78 4.30
N GLY A 128 -7.04 11.20 5.03
CA GLY A 128 -6.92 9.75 5.18
C GLY A 128 -6.26 8.99 4.03
N LYS A 129 -5.61 9.68 3.07
CA LYS A 129 -4.93 9.02 1.92
C LYS A 129 -4.00 7.88 2.32
N THR A 130 -3.13 8.12 3.28
CA THR A 130 -2.18 7.12 3.79
C THR A 130 -2.91 5.94 4.40
N SER A 131 -3.93 6.19 5.20
CA SER A 131 -4.75 5.15 5.81
C SER A 131 -5.45 4.29 4.75
N ALA A 132 -6.05 4.92 3.73
CA ALA A 132 -6.70 4.21 2.62
C ALA A 132 -5.70 3.34 1.84
N ILE A 133 -4.48 3.83 1.58
CA ILE A 133 -3.44 3.05 0.90
C ILE A 133 -2.98 1.87 1.75
N LEU A 134 -2.76 2.04 3.06
CA LEU A 134 -2.36 0.95 3.95
C LEU A 134 -3.44 -0.11 4.07
N GLN A 135 -4.70 0.30 4.16
CA GLN A 135 -5.85 -0.61 4.15
C GLN A 135 -5.99 -1.32 2.79
N ARG A 136 -5.72 -0.63 1.66
CA ARG A 136 -5.65 -1.26 0.33
C ARG A 136 -4.58 -2.33 0.27
N ILE A 137 -3.39 -2.07 0.79
CA ILE A 137 -2.32 -3.07 0.87
C ILE A 137 -2.80 -4.29 1.65
N ALA A 138 -3.38 -4.09 2.84
CA ALA A 138 -3.92 -5.17 3.65
C ALA A 138 -5.05 -5.93 2.93
N PHE A 139 -5.91 -5.23 2.21
CA PHE A 139 -6.97 -5.83 1.41
C PHE A 139 -6.40 -6.67 0.24
N LEU A 140 -5.42 -6.17 -0.51
CA LEU A 140 -4.81 -6.88 -1.63
C LEU A 140 -4.08 -8.14 -1.17
N LEU A 141 -3.34 -8.09 -0.07
CA LEU A 141 -2.68 -9.26 0.54
C LEU A 141 -3.70 -10.31 0.99
N TYR A 142 -4.82 -9.89 1.56
CA TYR A 142 -5.91 -10.79 1.94
C TYR A 142 -6.62 -11.41 0.73
N HIS A 143 -6.97 -10.57 -0.25
CA HIS A 143 -7.75 -10.97 -1.43
C HIS A 143 -6.94 -11.88 -2.36
N SER A 144 -5.67 -11.57 -2.55
CA SER A 144 -4.77 -12.26 -3.49
C SER A 144 -3.77 -13.20 -2.79
N ARG A 145 -4.04 -13.62 -1.57
CA ARG A 145 -3.13 -14.43 -0.73
C ARG A 145 -2.66 -15.74 -1.35
N ALA A 146 -3.30 -16.20 -2.43
CA ALA A 146 -2.88 -17.37 -3.18
C ALA A 146 -1.79 -17.06 -4.22
N SER A 147 -1.60 -15.79 -4.59
CA SER A 147 -0.71 -15.34 -5.67
C SER A 147 0.16 -14.14 -5.32
N LEU A 148 -0.08 -13.46 -4.21
CA LEU A 148 0.63 -12.25 -3.78
C LEU A 148 1.07 -12.38 -2.33
N GLU A 149 2.36 -12.26 -2.10
CA GLU A 149 2.99 -12.25 -0.77
C GLU A 149 3.55 -10.85 -0.44
N ALA A 150 3.74 -10.56 0.85
CA ALA A 150 4.22 -9.26 1.30
C ALA A 150 5.64 -8.90 0.80
N ASP A 151 6.48 -9.89 0.52
CA ASP A 151 7.82 -9.71 -0.04
C ASP A 151 7.84 -9.35 -1.53
N GLN A 152 6.74 -9.57 -2.23
CA GLN A 152 6.54 -9.16 -3.63
C GLN A 152 6.05 -7.71 -3.75
N MET A 153 5.76 -7.05 -2.63
CA MET A 153 5.32 -5.66 -2.58
C MET A 153 6.45 -4.77 -2.05
N VAL A 154 6.59 -3.59 -2.61
CA VAL A 154 7.53 -2.57 -2.16
C VAL A 154 6.79 -1.27 -1.90
N LEU A 155 6.97 -0.73 -0.70
CA LEU A 155 6.43 0.56 -0.34
C LEU A 155 7.54 1.61 -0.34
N PHE A 156 7.42 2.61 -1.22
CA PHE A 156 8.29 3.76 -1.20
C PHE A 156 7.77 4.80 -0.21
N SER A 157 8.58 5.13 0.77
CA SER A 157 8.27 6.15 1.78
C SER A 157 9.14 7.39 1.59
N PRO A 158 8.64 8.59 1.96
CA PRO A 158 9.41 9.83 1.81
C PRO A 158 10.63 9.88 2.73
N ASN A 159 10.58 9.22 3.88
CA ASN A 159 11.66 9.17 4.86
C ASN A 159 11.51 7.98 5.83
N ARG A 160 12.54 7.73 6.64
CA ARG A 160 12.57 6.60 7.59
C ARG A 160 11.56 6.73 8.73
N LEU A 161 11.23 7.94 9.17
CA LEU A 161 10.21 8.14 10.22
C LEU A 161 8.85 7.66 9.72
N PHE A 162 8.52 7.98 8.47
CA PHE A 162 7.29 7.51 7.84
C PHE A 162 7.28 5.99 7.65
N SER A 163 8.42 5.39 7.30
CA SER A 163 8.56 3.92 7.26
C SER A 163 8.29 3.28 8.62
N HIS A 164 8.81 3.87 9.70
CA HIS A 164 8.57 3.36 11.06
C HIS A 164 7.09 3.41 11.42
N TYR A 165 6.41 4.52 11.17
CA TYR A 165 4.96 4.65 11.37
C TYR A 165 4.19 3.54 10.63
N ILE A 166 4.49 3.30 9.36
CA ILE A 166 3.83 2.24 8.57
C ILE A 166 4.08 0.85 9.15
N SER A 167 5.29 0.58 9.65
CA SER A 167 5.63 -0.71 10.24
C SER A 167 4.85 -1.04 11.51
N GLU A 168 4.31 -0.03 12.19
CA GLU A 168 3.42 -0.19 13.34
C GLU A 168 1.95 -0.37 12.91
N VAL A 169 1.55 0.25 11.79
CA VAL A 169 0.17 0.24 11.32
C VAL A 169 -0.22 -1.07 10.64
N LEU A 170 0.62 -1.62 9.77
CA LEU A 170 0.30 -2.84 9.01
C LEU A 170 -0.06 -4.03 9.91
N PRO A 171 0.67 -4.31 11.02
CA PRO A 171 0.28 -5.38 11.94
C PRO A 171 -1.11 -5.17 12.59
N SER A 172 -1.49 -3.91 12.85
CA SER A 172 -2.83 -3.60 13.39
C SER A 172 -3.97 -3.89 12.41
N LEU A 173 -3.65 -3.94 11.11
CA LEU A 173 -4.58 -4.32 10.05
C LEU A 173 -4.59 -5.83 9.76
N GLY A 174 -3.85 -6.62 10.55
CA GLY A 174 -3.81 -8.08 10.44
C GLY A 174 -2.78 -8.60 9.43
N GLU A 175 -1.85 -7.76 8.98
CA GLU A 175 -0.86 -8.12 7.97
C GLU A 175 0.56 -8.10 8.51
N ARG A 176 1.46 -8.84 7.85
CA ARG A 176 2.90 -8.79 8.14
C ARG A 176 3.51 -7.53 7.55
N ASN A 177 4.60 -7.07 8.17
CA ASN A 177 5.37 -5.98 7.60
C ASN A 177 5.91 -6.36 6.23
N MET A 178 5.81 -5.41 5.31
CA MET A 178 6.32 -5.51 3.96
C MET A 178 7.62 -4.70 3.80
N ARG A 179 8.29 -4.90 2.67
CA ARG A 179 9.51 -4.17 2.35
C ARG A 179 9.23 -2.69 2.16
N GLN A 180 9.86 -1.88 2.99
CA GLN A 180 9.79 -0.42 2.93
C GLN A 180 11.16 0.13 2.58
N VAL A 181 11.20 1.07 1.66
CA VAL A 181 12.44 1.73 1.22
C VAL A 181 12.17 3.21 0.93
N THR A 182 13.16 4.03 1.17
CA THR A 182 13.19 5.37 0.57
C THR A 182 13.75 5.29 -0.85
N LEU A 183 13.48 6.29 -1.68
CA LEU A 183 14.04 6.33 -3.04
C LEU A 183 15.58 6.32 -3.00
N ALA A 184 16.18 7.03 -2.06
CA ALA A 184 17.63 7.06 -1.89
C ALA A 184 18.20 5.67 -1.55
N GLU A 185 17.57 4.93 -0.62
CA GLU A 185 17.99 3.56 -0.28
C GLU A 185 17.83 2.60 -1.47
N PHE A 186 16.72 2.72 -2.20
CA PHE A 186 16.48 1.90 -3.39
C PHE A 186 17.55 2.15 -4.46
N LEU A 187 17.86 3.41 -4.76
CA LEU A 187 18.88 3.78 -5.75
C LEU A 187 20.27 3.33 -5.30
N SER A 188 20.64 3.55 -4.03
CA SER A 188 21.93 3.12 -3.50
C SER A 188 22.11 1.59 -3.55
N ALA A 189 21.05 0.84 -3.31
CA ALA A 189 21.09 -0.63 -3.42
C ALA A 189 21.14 -1.11 -4.89
N ARG A 190 20.56 -0.37 -5.82
CA ARG A 190 20.52 -0.73 -7.24
C ARG A 190 21.83 -0.38 -7.96
N PHE A 191 22.45 0.73 -7.60
CA PHE A 191 23.66 1.24 -8.23
C PHE A 191 24.89 0.96 -7.35
N GLN A 192 25.10 -0.31 -7.00
CA GLN A 192 26.29 -0.73 -6.24
C GLN A 192 27.57 -0.37 -7.00
N GLY A 193 28.51 0.26 -6.31
CA GLY A 193 29.78 0.72 -6.89
C GLY A 193 29.72 2.13 -7.48
N LEU A 194 28.55 2.78 -7.51
CA LEU A 194 28.40 4.19 -7.83
C LEU A 194 28.05 4.99 -6.57
N THR A 195 28.63 6.16 -6.43
CA THR A 195 28.25 7.09 -5.38
C THR A 195 26.98 7.85 -5.84
N VAL A 196 25.86 7.59 -5.16
CA VAL A 196 24.60 8.31 -5.40
C VAL A 196 24.58 9.52 -4.48
N GLU A 197 24.57 10.72 -5.09
CA GLU A 197 24.53 11.99 -4.36
C GLU A 197 23.18 12.08 -3.58
N SER A 198 23.25 12.38 -2.30
CA SER A 198 22.07 12.65 -1.49
C SER A 198 21.50 14.04 -1.80
N LEU A 199 20.23 14.28 -1.48
CA LEU A 199 19.62 15.61 -1.64
C LEU A 199 20.36 16.69 -0.83
N PHE A 200 20.94 16.34 0.31
CA PHE A 200 21.70 17.28 1.13
C PHE A 200 23.07 17.61 0.50
N GLU A 201 23.81 16.60 0.04
CA GLU A 201 25.07 16.78 -0.69
C GLU A 201 24.84 17.58 -1.96
N ARG A 202 23.75 17.32 -2.68
CA ARG A 202 23.36 18.08 -3.85
C ARG A 202 23.12 19.56 -3.50
N TYR A 203 22.39 19.83 -2.42
CA TYR A 203 22.12 21.20 -1.97
C TYR A 203 23.41 21.95 -1.57
N GLU A 204 24.35 21.26 -0.93
CA GLU A 204 25.66 21.83 -0.60
C GLU A 204 26.54 22.02 -1.84
N SER A 205 26.57 21.04 -2.75
CA SER A 205 27.35 21.13 -4.00
C SER A 205 26.83 22.21 -4.93
N ASP A 206 25.53 22.46 -4.94
CA ASP A 206 24.91 23.55 -5.71
C ASP A 206 25.40 24.94 -5.27
N ARG A 207 25.70 25.12 -3.97
CA ARG A 207 26.33 26.35 -3.46
C ARG A 207 27.78 26.52 -3.91
N GLN A 208 28.48 25.43 -4.16
CA GLN A 208 29.91 25.44 -4.57
C GLN A 208 30.10 25.39 -6.09
N ARG A 209 29.11 24.85 -6.83
CA ARG A 209 29.14 24.73 -8.31
C ARG A 209 28.49 25.93 -9.01
N GLU A 210 29.00 27.11 -8.79
CA GLU A 210 28.65 28.29 -9.64
C GLU A 210 28.98 28.12 -11.14
N GLN A 211 29.55 26.99 -11.57
CA GLN A 211 30.11 26.81 -12.91
C GLN A 211 29.16 26.12 -13.92
N LEU A 212 28.10 25.45 -13.52
CA LEU A 212 27.14 24.93 -14.49
C LEU A 212 26.00 25.94 -14.70
N THR A 213 25.85 26.41 -15.93
CA THR A 213 24.69 27.25 -16.25
C THR A 213 23.38 26.49 -15.94
N PRO A 214 22.37 27.17 -15.41
CA PRO A 214 21.05 26.53 -15.13
C PRO A 214 20.51 25.72 -16.31
N ALA A 215 20.75 26.18 -17.54
CA ALA A 215 20.33 25.50 -18.77
C ALA A 215 20.95 24.09 -18.95
N ILE A 216 22.23 23.90 -18.56
CA ILE A 216 22.87 22.58 -18.64
C ILE A 216 22.24 21.62 -17.63
N ARG A 217 21.95 22.11 -16.44
CA ARG A 217 21.29 21.31 -15.40
C ARG A 217 19.89 20.92 -15.83
N ASP A 218 19.09 21.87 -16.27
CA ASP A 218 17.71 21.63 -16.73
C ASP A 218 17.71 20.61 -17.89
N PHE A 219 18.71 20.66 -18.77
CA PHE A 219 18.86 19.67 -19.82
C PHE A 219 19.21 18.29 -19.26
N GLN A 220 20.17 18.16 -18.33
CA GLN A 220 20.56 16.88 -17.72
C GLN A 220 19.43 16.23 -16.92
N GLU A 221 18.50 17.02 -16.39
CA GLU A 221 17.32 16.55 -15.65
C GLU A 221 16.09 16.33 -16.55
N SER A 222 16.23 16.57 -17.87
CA SER A 222 15.13 16.45 -18.81
C SER A 222 14.94 15.04 -19.36
N ALA A 223 13.72 14.75 -19.81
CA ALA A 223 13.42 13.51 -20.54
C ALA A 223 14.20 13.43 -21.89
N ASP A 224 14.59 14.58 -22.46
CA ASP A 224 15.38 14.63 -23.68
C ASP A 224 16.80 14.09 -23.47
N PHE A 225 17.41 14.44 -22.34
CA PHE A 225 18.70 13.87 -21.96
C PHE A 225 18.62 12.35 -21.80
N MET A 226 17.60 11.86 -21.10
CA MET A 226 17.40 10.41 -20.96
C MET A 226 17.24 9.71 -22.31
N ARG A 227 16.47 10.29 -23.23
CA ARG A 227 16.34 9.73 -24.60
C ARG A 227 17.67 9.68 -25.35
N GLN A 228 18.50 10.71 -25.19
CA GLN A 228 19.85 10.73 -25.82
C GLN A 228 20.76 9.67 -25.20
N VAL A 229 20.70 9.46 -23.87
CA VAL A 229 21.44 8.38 -23.19
C VAL A 229 20.98 7.02 -23.70
N ASP A 230 19.68 6.79 -23.80
CA ASP A 230 19.13 5.53 -24.33
C ASP A 230 19.58 5.28 -25.76
N GLN A 231 19.51 6.29 -26.64
CA GLN A 231 19.98 6.18 -28.00
C GLN A 231 21.48 5.88 -28.08
N TYR A 232 22.27 6.53 -27.25
CA TYR A 232 23.71 6.27 -27.17
C TYR A 232 23.99 4.83 -26.73
N CYS A 233 23.31 4.37 -25.67
CA CYS A 233 23.45 2.99 -25.17
C CYS A 233 23.06 1.94 -26.24
N HIS A 234 21.99 2.18 -27.01
CA HIS A 234 21.58 1.29 -28.09
C HIS A 234 22.53 1.28 -29.30
N GLN A 235 23.31 2.35 -29.49
CA GLN A 235 24.27 2.46 -30.57
C GLN A 235 25.68 1.98 -30.18
N LEU A 236 25.90 1.68 -28.87
CA LEU A 236 27.19 1.17 -28.43
C LEU A 236 27.42 -0.24 -28.99
N PRO A 237 28.47 -0.41 -29.83
CA PRO A 237 28.82 -1.75 -30.31
C PRO A 237 29.25 -2.64 -29.15
N ALA A 238 28.82 -3.90 -29.15
CA ALA A 238 29.12 -4.84 -28.08
C ALA A 238 30.64 -5.07 -27.88
N ASP A 239 31.44 -4.89 -28.91
CA ASP A 239 32.91 -4.98 -28.89
C ASP A 239 33.61 -3.82 -28.15
N GLN A 240 32.89 -2.72 -27.89
CA GLN A 240 33.39 -1.61 -27.07
C GLN A 240 33.11 -1.81 -25.57
N LEU A 241 32.27 -2.76 -25.22
CA LEU A 241 31.99 -3.10 -23.81
C LEU A 241 33.17 -3.86 -23.21
N ARG A 242 33.71 -3.34 -22.11
CA ARG A 242 34.78 -4.01 -21.37
C ARG A 242 34.20 -4.71 -20.16
N PHE A 243 34.25 -6.03 -20.20
CA PHE A 243 33.84 -6.86 -19.07
C PHE A 243 35.02 -7.22 -18.17
N THR A 244 34.78 -7.38 -16.88
CA THR A 244 35.73 -7.91 -15.91
C THR A 244 35.25 -9.27 -15.44
N ASN A 245 36.18 -10.07 -14.90
CA ASN A 245 35.78 -11.36 -14.30
C ASN A 245 34.88 -11.12 -13.09
N ILE A 246 33.83 -11.91 -12.97
CA ILE A 246 33.03 -11.97 -11.73
C ILE A 246 33.71 -12.96 -10.81
N VAL A 247 34.18 -12.49 -9.65
CA VAL A 247 34.92 -13.27 -8.66
C VAL A 247 34.03 -13.51 -7.45
N PHE A 248 33.97 -14.75 -6.98
CA PHE A 248 33.29 -15.13 -5.74
C PHE A 248 34.26 -15.93 -4.86
N ASN A 249 34.40 -15.52 -3.60
CA ASN A 249 35.35 -16.12 -2.65
C ASN A 249 36.81 -16.23 -3.17
N GLY A 250 37.25 -15.29 -4.00
CA GLY A 250 38.61 -15.28 -4.57
C GLY A 250 38.79 -16.13 -5.83
N GLU A 251 37.77 -16.88 -6.25
CA GLU A 251 37.78 -17.67 -7.48
C GLU A 251 36.93 -17.01 -8.57
N ILE A 252 37.33 -17.16 -9.84
CA ILE A 252 36.61 -16.64 -10.97
C ILE A 252 35.33 -17.49 -11.17
N PHE A 253 34.18 -16.88 -10.87
CA PHE A 253 32.85 -17.51 -11.06
C PHE A 253 32.39 -17.42 -12.52
N PHE A 254 32.58 -16.24 -13.14
CA PHE A 254 32.39 -16.03 -14.56
C PHE A 254 33.60 -15.30 -15.14
N ALA A 255 34.24 -15.91 -16.11
CA ALA A 255 35.32 -15.27 -16.85
C ALA A 255 34.76 -14.19 -17.80
N LYS A 256 35.48 -13.10 -17.95
CA LYS A 256 35.10 -11.98 -18.83
C LYS A 256 34.83 -12.42 -20.27
N GLU A 257 35.57 -13.44 -20.75
CA GLU A 257 35.41 -13.99 -22.09
C GLU A 257 34.04 -14.65 -22.30
N VAL A 258 33.51 -15.32 -21.25
CA VAL A 258 32.17 -15.92 -21.28
C VAL A 258 31.10 -14.82 -21.28
N ILE A 259 31.28 -13.78 -20.45
CA ILE A 259 30.35 -12.65 -20.38
C ILE A 259 30.32 -11.91 -21.73
N THR A 260 31.50 -11.65 -22.30
CA THR A 260 31.61 -11.02 -23.62
C THR A 260 30.83 -11.83 -24.69
N LYS A 261 31.01 -13.15 -24.71
CA LYS A 261 30.35 -14.02 -25.68
C LYS A 261 28.83 -14.08 -25.53
N ILE A 262 28.30 -13.87 -24.34
CA ILE A 262 26.86 -13.81 -24.08
C ILE A 262 26.28 -12.44 -24.49
N ALA A 263 27.06 -11.38 -24.37
CA ALA A 263 26.65 -10.02 -24.64
C ALA A 263 26.77 -9.60 -26.12
N THR A 264 27.49 -10.38 -26.94
CA THR A 264 27.61 -10.24 -28.41
C THR A 264 26.67 -11.19 -29.12
#